data_1b0f37cdc1b73e75cd2543f3f8587d38
#
_entry.id   1b0f37cdc1b73e75cd2543f3f8587d38
#
_cell.length_a   1.000
_cell.length_b   1.000
_cell.length_c   1.000
_cell.angle_alpha   90.00
_cell.angle_beta   90.00
_cell.angle_gamma   90.00
#
_symmetry.space_group_name_H-M   'P 1'
#
loop_
_entity.id
_entity.type
_entity.pdbx_description
1 polymer ?
#
loop_
_entity_poly.entity_id
_entity_poly.type
_entity_poly.pdbx_seq_one_letter_code
_entity_poly.pdbx_strand_id
1 'polypeptide(L)'
;MFLRQIHKQIDKDIRSKVVALATPVILSNISRTMMSFVDVMMVGHLGSKALAATGMGSMVVWTVISFSIGLRTATQTVSSRRLGQKKLNHCGVALRNGALLSLIYALPVSFFGYFFSENISTLLLNDKEVAGLAKDYISFAFIGVWFTSTSFVFQGFYTGVEKTKIHMKVTIVSNILNVYLNAGFIYGSTGVKEFFSGTNLSFLSYAWTAFDFPALGVKGAAVATVIASLFMMVFYFFMLFDKKIKDPFKVFSPKLNKETLVKQIKLAVPQGAQEVFTMSGYVLLYKIVGIIGIIELAATEIVFTILQTSFMPAAGIGQACATLVGKHMGEKKIKKAEISIHESTRLSLLVMGSVGVLFVVFPTNIINLFTTEKEVVYFGVVALRLAGFLQIIDSIGMTLWFALSGAGNTIYPSVVESLLVWLYFLPGSYYFGVVLGYGFIAPWLFFGSYLLFFAAAMVWKVKQGDWKLIKI
;
A
#
# COMPACT_ATOMS: atom_id res chain seq x y z
N MET A 1 -30.19 -4.55 8.66
CA MET A 1 -29.82 -5.95 9.07
C MET A 1 -28.30 -6.08 9.29
N PHE A 2 -27.42 -5.64 8.37
CA PHE A 2 -25.96 -5.68 8.55
C PHE A 2 -25.51 -4.90 9.80
N LEU A 3 -25.94 -3.64 9.98
CA LEU A 3 -25.66 -2.83 11.16
C LEU A 3 -26.26 -3.40 12.46
N ARG A 4 -27.42 -4.08 12.38
CA ARG A 4 -28.00 -4.80 13.53
C ARG A 4 -27.20 -6.03 13.95
N GLN A 5 -26.48 -6.66 13.03
CA GLN A 5 -25.60 -7.79 13.33
C GLN A 5 -24.28 -7.36 13.95
N ILE A 6 -23.84 -6.12 13.70
CA ILE A 6 -22.69 -5.51 14.38
C ILE A 6 -22.98 -5.34 15.88
N HIS A 7 -24.24 -5.25 16.31
CA HIS A 7 -24.62 -5.18 17.72
C HIS A 7 -24.80 -6.56 18.43
N LYS A 8 -24.64 -7.67 17.69
CA LYS A 8 -24.65 -9.01 18.32
C LYS A 8 -23.43 -9.21 19.22
N GLN A 9 -23.52 -10.22 20.11
CA GLN A 9 -22.46 -10.60 21.03
C GLN A 9 -21.10 -10.76 20.32
N ILE A 10 -20.05 -10.18 20.86
CA ILE A 10 -18.69 -10.21 20.34
C ILE A 10 -18.17 -11.63 20.41
N ASP A 11 -17.73 -12.16 19.26
CA ASP A 11 -17.00 -13.44 19.21
C ASP A 11 -15.53 -13.21 19.58
N LYS A 12 -15.22 -13.44 20.86
CA LYS A 12 -13.88 -13.20 21.43
C LYS A 12 -12.78 -14.03 20.74
N ASP A 13 -13.09 -15.26 20.28
CA ASP A 13 -12.11 -16.12 19.61
C ASP A 13 -11.75 -15.56 18.23
N ILE A 14 -12.76 -15.24 17.41
CA ILE A 14 -12.50 -14.64 16.09
C ILE A 14 -11.86 -13.27 16.20
N ARG A 15 -12.31 -12.43 17.13
CA ARG A 15 -11.70 -11.11 17.38
C ARG A 15 -10.22 -11.21 17.76
N SER A 16 -9.88 -12.15 18.64
CA SER A 16 -8.48 -12.41 19.03
C SER A 16 -7.63 -12.82 17.83
N LYS A 17 -8.19 -13.67 16.92
CA LYS A 17 -7.51 -14.08 15.69
C LYS A 17 -7.31 -12.90 14.71
N VAL A 18 -8.32 -12.04 14.55
CA VAL A 18 -8.19 -10.81 13.75
C VAL A 18 -7.06 -9.96 14.28
N VAL A 19 -7.03 -9.68 15.59
CA VAL A 19 -5.97 -8.87 16.21
C VAL A 19 -4.60 -9.53 16.05
N ALA A 20 -4.49 -10.83 16.30
CA ALA A 20 -3.22 -11.55 16.20
C ALA A 20 -2.63 -11.55 14.78
N LEU A 21 -3.49 -11.56 13.74
CA LEU A 21 -3.06 -11.47 12.34
C LEU A 21 -2.83 -10.02 11.89
N ALA A 22 -3.67 -9.08 12.34
CA ALA A 22 -3.60 -7.68 11.94
C ALA A 22 -2.39 -6.96 12.55
N THR A 23 -2.08 -7.18 13.83
CA THR A 23 -1.01 -6.44 14.52
C THR A 23 0.34 -6.52 13.81
N PRO A 24 0.85 -7.70 13.39
CA PRO A 24 2.10 -7.75 12.64
C PRO A 24 2.04 -7.02 11.29
N VAL A 25 0.89 -7.05 10.60
CA VAL A 25 0.71 -6.36 9.32
C VAL A 25 0.67 -4.84 9.54
N ILE A 26 -0.02 -4.38 10.58
CA ILE A 26 -0.06 -2.95 10.97
C ILE A 26 1.35 -2.44 11.26
N LEU A 27 2.12 -3.16 12.07
CA LEU A 27 3.50 -2.79 12.39
C LEU A 27 4.39 -2.75 11.14
N SER A 28 4.20 -3.67 10.19
CA SER A 28 4.89 -3.65 8.90
C SER A 28 4.55 -2.41 8.10
N ASN A 29 3.27 -2.05 8.03
CA ASN A 29 2.80 -0.88 7.29
C ASN A 29 3.30 0.42 7.92
N ILE A 30 3.26 0.55 9.25
CA ILE A 30 3.80 1.70 9.98
C ILE A 30 5.31 1.84 9.69
N SER A 31 6.07 0.73 9.80
CA SER A 31 7.50 0.72 9.50
C SER A 31 7.79 1.21 8.07
N ARG A 32 6.97 0.81 7.09
CA ARG A 32 7.10 1.25 5.70
C ARG A 32 6.83 2.75 5.55
N THR A 33 5.79 3.27 6.20
CA THR A 33 5.47 4.70 6.19
C THR A 33 6.60 5.52 6.81
N MET A 34 7.13 5.08 7.95
CA MET A 34 8.26 5.74 8.60
C MET A 34 9.51 5.72 7.70
N MET A 35 9.78 4.60 7.03
CA MET A 35 10.87 4.50 6.07
C MET A 35 10.71 5.52 4.94
N SER A 36 9.52 5.59 4.30
CA SER A 36 9.27 6.56 3.24
C SER A 36 9.47 8.00 3.70
N PHE A 37 9.09 8.31 4.94
CA PHE A 37 9.31 9.62 5.53
C PHE A 37 10.81 9.94 5.70
N VAL A 38 11.59 8.98 6.18
CA VAL A 38 13.05 9.11 6.31
C VAL A 38 13.71 9.28 4.94
N ASP A 39 13.27 8.53 3.91
CA ASP A 39 13.77 8.65 2.54
C ASP A 39 13.57 10.07 2.00
N VAL A 40 12.36 10.64 2.16
CA VAL A 40 12.04 12.02 1.75
C VAL A 40 12.90 13.03 2.50
N MET A 41 13.10 12.87 3.82
CA MET A 41 13.96 13.73 4.61
C MET A 41 15.40 13.69 4.11
N MET A 42 15.95 12.50 3.88
CA MET A 42 17.33 12.33 3.42
C MET A 42 17.55 13.00 2.05
N VAL A 43 16.64 12.76 1.09
CA VAL A 43 16.75 13.38 -0.23
C VAL A 43 16.51 14.88 -0.17
N GLY A 44 15.65 15.35 0.73
CA GLY A 44 15.36 16.78 0.91
C GLY A 44 16.60 17.60 1.27
N HIS A 45 17.58 17.03 1.98
CA HIS A 45 18.86 17.69 2.28
C HIS A 45 19.75 17.89 1.05
N LEU A 46 19.50 17.21 -0.07
CA LEU A 46 20.17 17.43 -1.34
C LEU A 46 19.63 18.66 -2.11
N GLY A 47 18.52 19.23 -1.64
CA GLY A 47 17.88 20.42 -2.22
C GLY A 47 16.58 20.14 -2.97
N SER A 48 15.88 21.20 -3.33
CA SER A 48 14.53 21.16 -3.92
C SER A 48 14.47 20.42 -5.26
N LYS A 49 15.47 20.54 -6.12
CA LYS A 49 15.55 19.86 -7.41
C LYS A 49 15.64 18.33 -7.23
N ALA A 50 16.47 17.87 -6.29
CA ALA A 50 16.61 16.46 -5.96
C ALA A 50 15.31 15.89 -5.40
N LEU A 51 14.64 16.64 -4.52
CA LEU A 51 13.36 16.25 -3.94
C LEU A 51 12.25 16.15 -5.01
N ALA A 52 12.16 17.12 -5.91
CA ALA A 52 11.20 17.11 -7.01
C ALA A 52 11.44 15.93 -7.97
N ALA A 53 12.70 15.68 -8.34
CA ALA A 53 13.07 14.57 -9.22
C ALA A 53 12.74 13.21 -8.60
N THR A 54 13.07 13.01 -7.32
CA THR A 54 12.80 11.75 -6.60
C THR A 54 11.32 11.56 -6.34
N GLY A 55 10.59 12.62 -5.98
CA GLY A 55 9.15 12.59 -5.77
C GLY A 55 8.41 12.15 -7.04
N MET A 56 8.69 12.78 -8.17
CA MET A 56 8.10 12.40 -9.46
C MET A 56 8.51 10.98 -9.88
N GLY A 57 9.80 10.65 -9.75
CA GLY A 57 10.31 9.33 -10.11
C GLY A 57 9.69 8.21 -9.28
N SER A 58 9.56 8.41 -7.97
CA SER A 58 8.93 7.44 -7.08
C SER A 58 7.44 7.23 -7.37
N MET A 59 6.73 8.29 -7.74
CA MET A 59 5.31 8.22 -8.12
C MET A 59 5.10 7.37 -9.39
N VAL A 60 5.94 7.55 -10.40
CA VAL A 60 5.92 6.76 -11.64
C VAL A 60 6.17 5.28 -11.33
N VAL A 61 7.23 4.99 -10.59
CA VAL A 61 7.60 3.62 -10.25
C VAL A 61 6.53 2.96 -9.37
N TRP A 62 5.96 3.71 -8.41
CA TRP A 62 4.90 3.20 -7.54
C TRP A 62 3.60 2.90 -8.30
N THR A 63 3.23 3.73 -9.27
CA THR A 63 2.06 3.48 -10.13
C THR A 63 2.15 2.12 -10.81
N VAL A 64 3.33 1.76 -11.29
CA VAL A 64 3.55 0.45 -11.92
C VAL A 64 3.59 -0.67 -10.86
N ILE A 65 4.31 -0.48 -9.75
CA ILE A 65 4.38 -1.46 -8.66
C ILE A 65 2.99 -1.77 -8.09
N SER A 66 2.06 -0.81 -8.08
CA SER A 66 0.71 -0.96 -7.52
C SER A 66 -0.08 -2.12 -8.13
N PHE A 67 0.16 -2.45 -9.41
CA PHE A 67 -0.40 -3.66 -10.02
C PHE A 67 -0.07 -4.94 -9.22
N SER A 68 1.09 -4.99 -8.58
CA SER A 68 1.52 -6.16 -7.78
C SER A 68 0.72 -6.36 -6.49
N ILE A 69 -0.08 -5.36 -6.07
CA ILE A 69 -1.06 -5.50 -5.00
C ILE A 69 -2.11 -6.56 -5.39
N GLY A 70 -2.51 -6.59 -6.67
CA GLY A 70 -3.36 -7.65 -7.21
C GLY A 70 -2.72 -9.04 -7.11
N LEU A 71 -1.42 -9.18 -7.43
CA LEU A 71 -0.69 -10.44 -7.29
C LEU A 71 -0.61 -10.91 -5.83
N ARG A 72 -0.36 -9.98 -4.91
CA ARG A 72 -0.40 -10.23 -3.46
C ARG A 72 -1.75 -10.77 -3.03
N THR A 73 -2.83 -10.07 -3.39
CA THR A 73 -4.20 -10.45 -3.00
C THR A 73 -4.61 -11.79 -3.58
N ALA A 74 -4.31 -12.05 -4.85
CA ALA A 74 -4.59 -13.34 -5.49
C ALA A 74 -3.87 -14.49 -4.78
N THR A 75 -2.59 -14.31 -4.46
CA THR A 75 -1.79 -15.31 -3.74
C THR A 75 -2.32 -15.51 -2.32
N GLN A 76 -2.68 -14.44 -1.60
CA GLN A 76 -3.27 -14.49 -0.27
C GLN A 76 -4.61 -15.24 -0.27
N THR A 77 -5.50 -14.90 -1.19
CA THR A 77 -6.85 -15.48 -1.29
C THR A 77 -6.80 -16.97 -1.62
N VAL A 78 -5.98 -17.38 -2.59
CA VAL A 78 -5.84 -18.79 -2.93
C VAL A 78 -5.18 -19.56 -1.79
N SER A 79 -4.12 -19.02 -1.18
CA SER A 79 -3.42 -19.69 -0.06
C SER A 79 -4.32 -19.87 1.16
N SER A 80 -5.06 -18.84 1.57
CA SER A 80 -5.97 -18.92 2.71
C SER A 80 -7.12 -19.90 2.47
N ARG A 81 -7.66 -19.94 1.24
CA ARG A 81 -8.68 -20.89 0.84
C ARG A 81 -8.18 -22.34 0.92
N ARG A 82 -6.98 -22.61 0.38
CA ARG A 82 -6.35 -23.93 0.41
C ARG A 82 -5.96 -24.36 1.83
N LEU A 83 -5.54 -23.41 2.66
CA LEU A 83 -5.30 -23.65 4.09
C LEU A 83 -6.56 -24.13 4.79
N GLY A 84 -7.70 -23.45 4.58
CA GLY A 84 -9.00 -23.86 5.11
C GLY A 84 -9.47 -25.23 4.62
N GLN A 85 -9.17 -25.59 3.37
CA GLN A 85 -9.43 -26.91 2.80
C GLN A 85 -8.49 -28.01 3.31
N LYS A 86 -7.51 -27.67 4.16
CA LYS A 86 -6.43 -28.58 4.62
C LYS A 86 -5.55 -29.10 3.47
N LYS A 87 -5.55 -28.43 2.31
CA LYS A 87 -4.73 -28.77 1.14
C LYS A 87 -3.42 -27.97 1.18
N LEU A 88 -2.59 -28.22 2.18
CA LEU A 88 -1.42 -27.40 2.49
C LEU A 88 -0.41 -27.31 1.33
N ASN A 89 -0.17 -28.42 0.62
CA ASN A 89 0.70 -28.45 -0.55
C ASN A 89 0.21 -27.53 -1.69
N HIS A 90 -1.12 -27.29 -1.81
CA HIS A 90 -1.67 -26.36 -2.78
C HIS A 90 -1.43 -24.89 -2.40
N CYS A 91 -1.15 -24.57 -1.13
CA CYS A 91 -0.67 -23.24 -0.74
C CYS A 91 0.71 -22.96 -1.36
N GLY A 92 1.62 -23.96 -1.36
CA GLY A 92 2.92 -23.85 -2.04
C GLY A 92 2.77 -23.73 -3.56
N VAL A 93 1.77 -24.37 -4.17
CA VAL A 93 1.44 -24.16 -5.60
C VAL A 93 1.04 -22.70 -5.84
N ALA A 94 0.20 -22.11 -4.97
CA ALA A 94 -0.19 -20.72 -5.10
C ALA A 94 1.01 -19.76 -5.00
N LEU A 95 1.97 -20.04 -4.11
CA LEU A 95 3.21 -19.27 -4.04
C LEU A 95 4.03 -19.34 -5.33
N ARG A 96 4.27 -20.54 -5.85
CA ARG A 96 5.08 -20.73 -7.07
C ARG A 96 4.43 -20.12 -8.31
N ASN A 97 3.13 -20.31 -8.47
CA ASN A 97 2.36 -19.68 -9.54
C ASN A 97 2.38 -18.15 -9.41
N GLY A 98 2.21 -17.63 -8.20
CA GLY A 98 2.32 -16.19 -7.93
C GLY A 98 3.70 -15.63 -8.27
N ALA A 99 4.78 -16.35 -7.90
CA ALA A 99 6.14 -15.98 -8.25
C ALA A 99 6.37 -15.99 -9.76
N LEU A 100 5.83 -16.97 -10.48
CA LEU A 100 5.86 -17.00 -11.95
C LEU A 100 5.11 -15.79 -12.56
N LEU A 101 3.93 -15.46 -12.02
CA LEU A 101 3.16 -14.30 -12.49
C LEU A 101 3.89 -12.98 -12.21
N SER A 102 4.56 -12.86 -11.05
CA SER A 102 5.37 -11.67 -10.75
C SER A 102 6.55 -11.53 -11.72
N LEU A 103 7.18 -12.65 -12.10
CA LEU A 103 8.25 -12.67 -13.09
C LEU A 103 7.75 -12.21 -14.47
N ILE A 104 6.64 -12.81 -14.94
CA ILE A 104 6.04 -12.49 -16.25
C ILE A 104 5.62 -11.02 -16.34
N TYR A 105 5.11 -10.45 -15.24
CA TYR A 105 4.72 -9.05 -15.18
C TYR A 105 5.94 -8.13 -15.05
N ALA A 106 6.74 -8.38 -14.02
CA ALA A 106 7.70 -7.39 -13.57
C ALA A 106 8.99 -7.35 -14.37
N LEU A 107 9.43 -8.46 -14.98
CA LEU A 107 10.64 -8.44 -15.82
C LEU A 107 10.49 -7.56 -17.06
N PRO A 108 9.43 -7.69 -17.90
CA PRO A 108 9.22 -6.78 -19.02
C PRO A 108 9.10 -5.32 -18.55
N VAL A 109 8.35 -5.09 -17.46
CA VAL A 109 8.17 -3.75 -16.89
C VAL A 109 9.49 -3.15 -16.43
N SER A 110 10.33 -3.93 -15.72
CA SER A 110 11.67 -3.49 -15.30
C SER A 110 12.54 -3.16 -16.52
N PHE A 111 12.52 -4.01 -17.53
CA PHE A 111 13.29 -3.81 -18.75
C PHE A 111 12.87 -2.53 -19.48
N PHE A 112 11.60 -2.40 -19.84
CA PHE A 112 11.10 -1.23 -20.54
C PHE A 112 11.28 0.06 -19.72
N GLY A 113 10.98 0.02 -18.41
CA GLY A 113 11.13 1.18 -17.54
C GLY A 113 12.58 1.67 -17.43
N TYR A 114 13.54 0.75 -17.41
CA TYR A 114 14.97 1.10 -17.43
C TYR A 114 15.37 1.80 -18.73
N PHE A 115 15.04 1.21 -19.90
CA PHE A 115 15.44 1.76 -21.19
C PHE A 115 14.69 3.04 -21.59
N PHE A 116 13.43 3.18 -21.17
CA PHE A 116 12.61 4.36 -21.48
C PHE A 116 12.60 5.42 -20.34
N SER A 117 13.46 5.29 -19.34
CA SER A 117 13.52 6.21 -18.20
C SER A 117 13.74 7.67 -18.59
N GLU A 118 14.56 7.92 -19.63
CA GLU A 118 14.80 9.26 -20.19
C GLU A 118 13.56 9.86 -20.85
N ASN A 119 12.87 9.06 -21.67
CA ASN A 119 11.63 9.48 -22.32
C ASN A 119 10.53 9.80 -21.28
N ILE A 120 10.44 8.96 -20.24
CA ILE A 120 9.49 9.16 -19.14
C ILE A 120 9.79 10.45 -18.38
N SER A 121 11.05 10.67 -18.00
CA SER A 121 11.43 11.84 -17.21
C SER A 121 11.27 13.15 -18.01
N THR A 122 11.66 13.18 -19.27
CA THR A 122 11.51 14.36 -20.14
C THR A 122 10.07 14.66 -20.53
N LEU A 123 9.19 13.64 -20.60
CA LEU A 123 7.76 13.82 -20.83
C LEU A 123 7.07 14.48 -19.62
N LEU A 124 7.55 14.20 -18.43
CA LEU A 124 6.90 14.63 -17.17
C LEU A 124 7.47 15.94 -16.61
N LEU A 125 8.73 16.24 -16.92
CA LEU A 125 9.46 17.35 -16.33
C LEU A 125 10.04 18.27 -17.41
N ASN A 126 9.69 19.56 -17.34
CA ASN A 126 10.15 20.56 -18.30
C ASN A 126 11.59 21.04 -18.00
N ASP A 127 12.02 21.00 -16.76
CA ASP A 127 13.38 21.38 -16.36
C ASP A 127 14.35 20.24 -16.69
N LYS A 128 15.33 20.51 -17.53
CA LYS A 128 16.30 19.50 -18.01
C LYS A 128 17.18 18.93 -16.90
N GLU A 129 17.53 19.74 -15.89
CA GLU A 129 18.35 19.28 -14.78
C GLU A 129 17.55 18.33 -13.87
N VAL A 130 16.32 18.73 -13.52
CA VAL A 130 15.41 17.88 -12.73
C VAL A 130 15.06 16.61 -13.49
N ALA A 131 14.82 16.69 -14.80
CA ALA A 131 14.56 15.52 -15.65
C ALA A 131 15.76 14.56 -15.70
N GLY A 132 17.00 15.07 -15.72
CA GLY A 132 18.22 14.26 -15.64
C GLY A 132 18.32 13.51 -14.30
N LEU A 133 18.09 14.18 -13.19
CA LEU A 133 18.05 13.56 -11.85
C LEU A 133 16.94 12.53 -11.73
N ALA A 134 15.75 12.81 -12.29
CA ALA A 134 14.63 11.89 -12.30
C ALA A 134 14.90 10.65 -13.17
N LYS A 135 15.55 10.81 -14.33
CA LYS A 135 16.03 9.70 -15.17
C LYS A 135 16.93 8.75 -14.39
N ASP A 136 17.92 9.31 -13.66
CA ASP A 136 18.85 8.52 -12.86
C ASP A 136 18.11 7.74 -11.77
N TYR A 137 17.15 8.36 -11.09
CA TYR A 137 16.32 7.68 -10.10
C TYR A 137 15.45 6.59 -10.74
N ILE A 138 14.67 6.93 -11.77
CA ILE A 138 13.71 6.05 -12.45
C ILE A 138 14.42 4.81 -13.00
N SER A 139 15.55 4.99 -13.70
CA SER A 139 16.28 3.89 -14.34
C SER A 139 16.68 2.81 -13.32
N PHE A 140 17.27 3.20 -12.19
CA PHE A 140 17.64 2.27 -11.13
C PHE A 140 16.42 1.70 -10.41
N ALA A 141 15.43 2.54 -10.06
CA ALA A 141 14.23 2.09 -9.35
C ALA A 141 13.42 1.05 -10.12
N PHE A 142 13.37 1.13 -11.47
CA PHE A 142 12.72 0.11 -12.30
C PHE A 142 13.38 -1.26 -12.21
N ILE A 143 14.69 -1.37 -11.97
CA ILE A 143 15.35 -2.65 -11.70
C ILE A 143 14.74 -3.33 -10.45
N GLY A 144 14.37 -2.53 -9.45
CA GLY A 144 13.76 -2.99 -8.21
C GLY A 144 12.31 -3.47 -8.34
N VAL A 145 11.61 -3.18 -9.44
CA VAL A 145 10.19 -3.54 -9.62
C VAL A 145 9.97 -5.04 -9.50
N TRP A 146 10.84 -5.86 -10.10
CA TRP A 146 10.73 -7.32 -9.97
C TRP A 146 10.92 -7.81 -8.54
N PHE A 147 11.91 -7.30 -7.82
CA PHE A 147 12.16 -7.68 -6.43
C PHE A 147 10.98 -7.33 -5.54
N THR A 148 10.43 -6.13 -5.71
CA THR A 148 9.27 -5.64 -4.96
C THR A 148 8.02 -6.44 -5.30
N SER A 149 7.74 -6.69 -6.59
CA SER A 149 6.58 -7.48 -7.04
C SER A 149 6.61 -8.91 -6.51
N THR A 150 7.78 -9.55 -6.51
CA THR A 150 7.96 -10.88 -5.95
C THR A 150 7.79 -10.86 -4.42
N SER A 151 8.28 -9.81 -3.74
CA SER A 151 8.07 -9.63 -2.31
C SER A 151 6.59 -9.49 -1.95
N PHE A 152 5.77 -8.84 -2.78
CA PHE A 152 4.32 -8.80 -2.59
C PHE A 152 3.67 -10.19 -2.70
N VAL A 153 4.15 -11.05 -3.60
CA VAL A 153 3.67 -12.45 -3.68
C VAL A 153 4.01 -13.21 -2.40
N PHE A 154 5.23 -13.08 -1.90
CA PHE A 154 5.63 -13.68 -0.61
C PHE A 154 4.77 -13.15 0.54
N GLN A 155 4.56 -11.84 0.60
CA GLN A 155 3.66 -11.23 1.59
C GLN A 155 2.26 -11.84 1.53
N GLY A 156 1.69 -11.98 0.33
CA GLY A 156 0.39 -12.60 0.11
C GLY A 156 0.36 -14.05 0.61
N PHE A 157 1.39 -14.84 0.30
CA PHE A 157 1.51 -16.21 0.78
C PHE A 157 1.58 -16.28 2.31
N TYR A 158 2.53 -15.58 2.95
CA TYR A 158 2.70 -15.64 4.40
C TYR A 158 1.48 -15.12 5.15
N THR A 159 0.82 -14.07 4.63
CA THR A 159 -0.44 -13.57 5.20
C THR A 159 -1.56 -14.61 5.03
N GLY A 160 -1.68 -15.20 3.85
CA GLY A 160 -2.70 -16.20 3.53
C GLY A 160 -2.57 -17.50 4.34
N VAL A 161 -1.36 -17.89 4.73
CA VAL A 161 -1.13 -19.06 5.60
C VAL A 161 -0.99 -18.71 7.09
N GLU A 162 -1.50 -17.54 7.50
CA GLU A 162 -1.51 -17.05 8.90
C GLU A 162 -0.12 -16.89 9.53
N LYS A 163 0.93 -16.65 8.72
CA LYS A 163 2.31 -16.42 9.18
C LYS A 163 2.73 -14.95 9.10
N THR A 164 1.84 -14.05 9.49
CA THR A 164 2.01 -12.58 9.39
C THR A 164 3.23 -12.06 10.14
N LYS A 165 3.69 -12.75 11.21
CA LYS A 165 4.91 -12.41 11.94
C LYS A 165 6.18 -12.51 11.07
N ILE A 166 6.21 -13.41 10.08
CA ILE A 166 7.33 -13.52 9.13
C ILE A 166 7.36 -12.26 8.27
N HIS A 167 6.20 -11.86 7.71
CA HIS A 167 6.08 -10.63 6.96
C HIS A 167 6.58 -9.42 7.76
N MET A 168 6.15 -9.27 9.01
CA MET A 168 6.60 -8.18 9.88
C MET A 168 8.12 -8.16 10.06
N LYS A 169 8.72 -9.31 10.41
CA LYS A 169 10.18 -9.39 10.61
C LYS A 169 10.96 -9.00 9.35
N VAL A 170 10.58 -9.58 8.21
CA VAL A 170 11.24 -9.30 6.93
C VAL A 170 11.12 -7.81 6.57
N THR A 171 9.92 -7.23 6.69
CA THR A 171 9.70 -5.82 6.35
C THR A 171 10.49 -4.88 7.24
N ILE A 172 10.45 -5.08 8.57
CA ILE A 172 11.16 -4.19 9.51
C ILE A 172 12.67 -4.24 9.27
N VAL A 173 13.25 -5.44 9.15
CA VAL A 173 14.69 -5.59 8.92
C VAL A 173 15.10 -4.98 7.57
N SER A 174 14.31 -5.18 6.52
CA SER A 174 14.60 -4.60 5.20
C SER A 174 14.49 -3.07 5.20
N ASN A 175 13.55 -2.50 5.97
CA ASN A 175 13.42 -1.06 6.10
C ASN A 175 14.60 -0.45 6.88
N ILE A 176 15.06 -1.10 7.95
CA ILE A 176 16.26 -0.67 8.68
C ILE A 176 17.49 -0.70 7.75
N LEU A 177 17.64 -1.78 6.96
CA LEU A 177 18.70 -1.87 5.97
C LEU A 177 18.60 -0.76 4.92
N ASN A 178 17.38 -0.43 4.46
CA ASN A 178 17.17 0.64 3.49
C ASN A 178 17.64 2.00 4.06
N VAL A 179 17.27 2.35 5.29
CA VAL A 179 17.72 3.59 5.94
C VAL A 179 19.26 3.64 6.04
N TYR A 180 19.89 2.52 6.42
CA TYR A 180 21.33 2.40 6.47
C TYR A 180 21.98 2.63 5.10
N LEU A 181 21.47 1.96 4.07
CA LEU A 181 21.98 2.09 2.69
C LEU A 181 21.71 3.47 2.10
N ASN A 182 20.56 4.08 2.40
CA ASN A 182 20.26 5.45 1.99
C ASN A 182 21.29 6.44 2.53
N ALA A 183 21.59 6.39 3.83
CA ALA A 183 22.62 7.26 4.41
C ALA A 183 23.97 7.07 3.70
N GLY A 184 24.37 5.82 3.46
CA GLY A 184 25.62 5.50 2.77
C GLY A 184 25.66 5.99 1.32
N PHE A 185 24.67 5.59 0.51
CA PHE A 185 24.70 5.90 -0.92
C PHE A 185 24.27 7.33 -1.29
N ILE A 186 23.45 7.98 -0.46
CA ILE A 186 23.08 9.39 -0.70
C ILE A 186 24.24 10.32 -0.40
N TYR A 187 24.83 10.20 0.80
CA TYR A 187 25.82 11.15 1.30
C TYR A 187 27.28 10.67 1.18
N GLY A 188 27.47 9.36 0.96
CA GLY A 188 28.78 8.73 1.01
C GLY A 188 29.31 8.57 2.43
N SER A 189 30.36 7.76 2.60
CA SER A 189 30.99 7.53 3.91
C SER A 189 31.52 8.84 4.53
N THR A 190 32.04 9.75 3.71
CA THR A 190 32.55 11.04 4.16
C THR A 190 31.43 11.94 4.68
N GLY A 191 30.32 12.08 3.93
CA GLY A 191 29.19 12.93 4.34
C GLY A 191 28.51 12.40 5.61
N VAL A 192 28.39 11.07 5.78
CA VAL A 192 27.87 10.48 7.02
C VAL A 192 28.81 10.75 8.19
N LYS A 193 30.12 10.67 7.99
CA LYS A 193 31.12 11.01 9.03
C LYS A 193 31.03 12.46 9.45
N GLU A 194 30.88 13.38 8.50
CA GLU A 194 30.70 14.81 8.76
C GLU A 194 29.41 15.07 9.56
N PHE A 195 28.30 14.43 9.19
CA PHE A 195 27.03 14.59 9.89
C PHE A 195 27.11 14.18 11.37
N PHE A 196 27.85 13.12 11.69
CA PHE A 196 28.03 12.67 13.07
C PHE A 196 29.21 13.36 13.77
N SER A 197 30.05 14.14 13.05
CA SER A 197 31.17 14.87 13.62
C SER A 197 30.68 15.95 14.60
N GLY A 198 31.24 15.99 15.78
CA GLY A 198 30.79 16.92 16.83
C GLY A 198 29.59 16.47 17.67
N THR A 199 29.03 15.29 17.39
CA THR A 199 28.00 14.66 18.22
C THR A 199 28.57 13.56 19.11
N ASN A 200 27.88 13.25 20.23
CA ASN A 200 28.23 12.11 21.10
C ASN A 200 28.01 10.76 20.38
N LEU A 201 27.47 10.77 19.16
CA LEU A 201 27.15 9.60 18.35
C LEU A 201 28.17 9.38 17.21
N SER A 202 29.31 10.07 17.23
CA SER A 202 30.36 9.99 16.20
C SER A 202 30.84 8.56 15.92
N PHE A 203 30.82 7.68 16.95
CA PHE A 203 31.16 6.26 16.80
C PHE A 203 30.23 5.50 15.84
N LEU A 204 28.97 5.96 15.65
CA LEU A 204 28.04 5.31 14.71
C LEU A 204 28.50 5.46 13.26
N SER A 205 29.24 6.53 12.92
CA SER A 205 29.74 6.75 11.57
C SER A 205 30.68 5.64 11.10
N TYR A 206 31.29 4.89 12.04
CA TYR A 206 32.17 3.77 11.73
C TYR A 206 31.47 2.67 10.91
N ALA A 207 30.16 2.49 11.12
CA ALA A 207 29.36 1.52 10.37
C ALA A 207 29.32 1.81 8.85
N TRP A 208 29.46 3.08 8.44
CA TRP A 208 29.50 3.49 7.03
C TRP A 208 30.92 3.63 6.50
N THR A 209 31.84 4.15 7.31
CA THR A 209 33.24 4.32 6.89
C THR A 209 33.98 3.01 6.67
N ALA A 210 33.52 1.92 7.30
CA ALA A 210 34.07 0.58 7.10
C ALA A 210 33.83 0.01 5.69
N PHE A 211 32.84 0.51 4.94
CA PHE A 211 32.45 -0.01 3.62
C PHE A 211 32.75 0.95 2.46
N ASP A 212 33.28 2.16 2.73
CA ASP A 212 33.61 3.18 1.74
C ASP A 212 32.51 3.45 0.69
N PHE A 213 31.33 3.87 1.17
CA PHE A 213 30.18 4.16 0.31
C PHE A 213 30.44 5.40 -0.57
N PRO A 214 30.17 5.32 -1.91
CA PRO A 214 30.25 6.49 -2.78
C PRO A 214 29.04 7.42 -2.57
N ALA A 215 29.26 8.73 -2.60
CA ALA A 215 28.21 9.74 -2.59
C ALA A 215 27.52 9.82 -3.98
N LEU A 216 26.36 9.20 -4.13
CA LEU A 216 25.61 9.13 -5.40
C LEU A 216 24.38 10.05 -5.45
N GLY A 217 24.07 10.77 -4.37
CA GLY A 217 22.92 11.68 -4.31
C GLY A 217 21.58 10.98 -4.63
N VAL A 218 20.81 11.55 -5.54
CA VAL A 218 19.48 11.02 -5.98
C VAL A 218 19.58 9.58 -6.50
N LYS A 219 20.59 9.27 -7.30
CA LYS A 219 20.86 7.90 -7.77
C LYS A 219 21.11 6.94 -6.62
N GLY A 220 21.77 7.42 -5.55
CA GLY A 220 22.05 6.66 -4.34
C GLY A 220 20.77 6.20 -3.62
N ALA A 221 19.75 7.05 -3.55
CA ALA A 221 18.46 6.70 -2.98
C ALA A 221 17.78 5.54 -3.76
N ALA A 222 17.83 5.59 -5.10
CA ALA A 222 17.30 4.51 -5.93
C ALA A 222 18.06 3.20 -5.74
N VAL A 223 19.41 3.25 -5.75
CA VAL A 223 20.28 2.07 -5.55
C VAL A 223 20.02 1.43 -4.18
N ALA A 224 19.95 2.23 -3.11
CA ALA A 224 19.64 1.76 -1.76
C ALA A 224 18.29 1.03 -1.70
N THR A 225 17.26 1.61 -2.33
CA THR A 225 15.92 1.02 -2.41
C THR A 225 15.91 -0.29 -3.17
N VAL A 226 16.66 -0.40 -4.27
CA VAL A 226 16.77 -1.64 -5.05
C VAL A 226 17.47 -2.72 -4.25
N ILE A 227 18.59 -2.41 -3.59
CA ILE A 227 19.33 -3.38 -2.76
C ILE A 227 18.45 -3.84 -1.58
N ALA A 228 17.74 -2.93 -0.91
CA ALA A 228 16.83 -3.28 0.17
C ALA A 228 15.66 -4.14 -0.31
N SER A 229 15.12 -3.88 -1.52
CA SER A 229 14.07 -4.69 -2.13
C SER A 229 14.56 -6.09 -2.51
N LEU A 230 15.77 -6.19 -3.05
CA LEU A 230 16.44 -7.48 -3.31
C LEU A 230 16.64 -8.25 -2.00
N PHE A 231 17.17 -7.57 -0.97
CA PHE A 231 17.35 -8.18 0.35
C PHE A 231 16.02 -8.68 0.92
N MET A 232 14.96 -7.88 0.82
CA MET A 232 13.60 -8.25 1.25
C MET A 232 13.12 -9.53 0.55
N MET A 233 13.26 -9.60 -0.77
CA MET A 233 12.89 -10.78 -1.57
C MET A 233 13.70 -12.01 -1.16
N VAL A 234 15.02 -11.87 -1.02
CA VAL A 234 15.92 -12.93 -0.62
C VAL A 234 15.63 -13.38 0.82
N PHE A 235 15.35 -12.45 1.73
CA PHE A 235 15.01 -12.80 3.11
C PHE A 235 13.68 -13.55 3.20
N TYR A 236 12.64 -13.16 2.44
CA TYR A 236 11.42 -13.96 2.33
C TYR A 236 11.71 -15.36 1.80
N PHE A 237 12.56 -15.47 0.78
CA PHE A 237 12.96 -16.77 0.22
C PHE A 237 13.68 -17.65 1.26
N PHE A 238 14.59 -17.08 2.04
CA PHE A 238 15.25 -17.82 3.12
C PHE A 238 14.28 -18.29 4.20
N MET A 239 13.23 -17.52 4.50
CA MET A 239 12.19 -17.95 5.45
C MET A 239 11.40 -19.19 4.96
N LEU A 240 11.45 -19.54 3.67
CA LEU A 240 10.85 -20.77 3.16
C LEU A 240 11.58 -22.04 3.60
N PHE A 241 12.85 -21.95 4.01
CA PHE A 241 13.64 -23.11 4.49
C PHE A 241 13.27 -23.54 5.91
N ASP A 242 12.50 -22.72 6.66
CA ASP A 242 11.96 -23.14 7.94
C ASP A 242 11.11 -24.43 7.74
N LYS A 243 11.46 -25.49 8.48
CA LYS A 243 10.76 -26.79 8.42
C LYS A 243 9.25 -26.65 8.61
N LYS A 244 8.80 -25.67 9.41
CA LYS A 244 7.37 -25.36 9.64
C LYS A 244 6.66 -24.76 8.41
N ILE A 245 7.41 -24.35 7.39
CA ILE A 245 6.92 -23.80 6.11
C ILE A 245 7.22 -24.78 4.98
N LYS A 246 8.49 -25.22 4.86
CA LYS A 246 8.95 -26.07 3.78
C LYS A 246 8.14 -27.36 3.66
N ASP A 247 8.04 -28.11 4.76
CA ASP A 247 7.50 -29.46 4.73
C ASP A 247 5.97 -29.51 4.55
N PRO A 248 5.16 -28.73 5.32
CA PRO A 248 3.71 -28.77 5.15
C PRO A 248 3.25 -28.23 3.81
N PHE A 249 3.87 -27.15 3.32
CA PHE A 249 3.41 -26.45 2.11
C PHE A 249 4.13 -26.93 0.84
N LYS A 250 5.16 -27.79 0.95
CA LYS A 250 5.96 -28.30 -0.17
C LYS A 250 6.37 -27.20 -1.15
N VAL A 251 6.90 -26.09 -0.60
CA VAL A 251 7.15 -24.84 -1.35
C VAL A 251 8.16 -25.01 -2.49
N PHE A 252 9.10 -25.94 -2.37
CA PHE A 252 10.14 -26.22 -3.39
C PHE A 252 9.76 -27.33 -4.38
N SER A 253 8.52 -27.85 -4.36
CA SER A 253 8.08 -28.83 -5.36
C SER A 253 8.03 -28.17 -6.75
N PRO A 254 8.53 -28.79 -7.83
CA PRO A 254 8.57 -28.17 -9.16
C PRO A 254 7.22 -28.07 -9.85
N LYS A 255 6.15 -28.64 -9.28
CA LYS A 255 4.83 -28.74 -9.90
C LYS A 255 4.12 -27.39 -9.88
N LEU A 256 3.91 -26.81 -11.06
CA LEU A 256 2.97 -25.72 -11.29
C LEU A 256 1.58 -26.31 -11.57
N ASN A 257 0.53 -25.53 -11.37
CA ASN A 257 -0.83 -25.96 -11.66
C ASN A 257 -1.55 -24.89 -12.48
N LYS A 258 -1.86 -25.21 -13.74
CA LYS A 258 -2.49 -24.31 -14.71
C LYS A 258 -3.85 -23.78 -14.20
N GLU A 259 -4.66 -24.65 -13.59
CA GLU A 259 -5.96 -24.24 -13.06
C GLU A 259 -5.81 -23.19 -11.96
N THR A 260 -4.89 -23.40 -11.04
CA THR A 260 -4.57 -22.43 -9.98
C THR A 260 -3.98 -21.14 -10.55
N LEU A 261 -3.14 -21.23 -11.58
CA LEU A 261 -2.55 -20.07 -12.26
C LEU A 261 -3.65 -19.19 -12.89
N VAL A 262 -4.58 -19.80 -13.65
CA VAL A 262 -5.70 -19.08 -14.26
C VAL A 262 -6.58 -18.41 -13.20
N LYS A 263 -6.83 -19.09 -12.08
CA LYS A 263 -7.58 -18.50 -10.95
C LYS A 263 -6.86 -17.29 -10.36
N GLN A 264 -5.55 -17.38 -10.17
CA GLN A 264 -4.76 -16.25 -9.68
C GLN A 264 -4.76 -15.08 -10.67
N ILE A 265 -4.67 -15.32 -11.96
CA ILE A 265 -4.77 -14.25 -12.99
C ILE A 265 -6.13 -13.56 -12.90
N LYS A 266 -7.23 -14.34 -12.83
CA LYS A 266 -8.58 -13.78 -12.72
C LYS A 266 -8.81 -12.94 -11.46
N LEU A 267 -8.07 -13.21 -10.39
CA LEU A 267 -8.11 -12.44 -9.15
C LEU A 267 -7.16 -11.23 -9.20
N ALA A 268 -5.96 -11.42 -9.74
CA ALA A 268 -4.89 -10.42 -9.74
C ALA A 268 -5.14 -9.28 -10.73
N VAL A 269 -5.56 -9.60 -11.95
CA VAL A 269 -5.66 -8.61 -13.03
C VAL A 269 -6.70 -7.52 -12.73
N PRO A 270 -7.95 -7.84 -12.32
CA PRO A 270 -8.92 -6.79 -12.02
C PRO A 270 -8.45 -5.87 -10.91
N GLN A 271 -7.92 -6.43 -9.82
CA GLN A 271 -7.45 -5.66 -8.69
C GLN A 271 -6.16 -4.89 -8.98
N GLY A 272 -5.20 -5.49 -9.69
CA GLY A 272 -3.99 -4.81 -10.11
C GLY A 272 -4.28 -3.64 -11.06
N ALA A 273 -5.17 -3.84 -12.03
CA ALA A 273 -5.60 -2.77 -12.92
C ALA A 273 -6.31 -1.64 -12.16
N GLN A 274 -7.21 -1.98 -11.23
CA GLN A 274 -7.88 -1.00 -10.38
C GLN A 274 -6.88 -0.15 -9.60
N GLU A 275 -5.85 -0.75 -8.99
CA GLU A 275 -4.82 0.00 -8.26
C GLU A 275 -4.09 1.01 -9.15
N VAL A 276 -3.72 0.59 -10.38
CA VAL A 276 -3.09 1.50 -11.37
C VAL A 276 -4.06 2.64 -11.75
N PHE A 277 -5.32 2.32 -12.01
CA PHE A 277 -6.34 3.35 -12.33
C PHE A 277 -6.56 4.31 -11.16
N THR A 278 -6.60 3.81 -9.94
CA THR A 278 -6.78 4.65 -8.74
C THR A 278 -5.57 5.57 -8.54
N MET A 279 -4.34 5.06 -8.68
CA MET A 279 -3.12 5.89 -8.59
C MET A 279 -3.08 6.96 -9.67
N SER A 280 -3.42 6.61 -10.91
CA SER A 280 -3.54 7.58 -12.02
C SER A 280 -4.64 8.62 -11.75
N GLY A 281 -5.72 8.21 -11.11
CA GLY A 281 -6.80 9.11 -10.69
C GLY A 281 -6.35 10.14 -9.66
N TYR A 282 -5.54 9.75 -8.68
CA TYR A 282 -4.97 10.71 -7.72
C TYR A 282 -4.06 11.74 -8.37
N VAL A 283 -3.26 11.35 -9.38
CA VAL A 283 -2.44 12.31 -10.16
C VAL A 283 -3.33 13.38 -10.81
N LEU A 284 -4.45 12.95 -11.41
CA LEU A 284 -5.40 13.89 -12.01
C LEU A 284 -6.10 14.76 -10.97
N LEU A 285 -6.43 14.23 -9.80
CA LEU A 285 -6.98 15.00 -8.70
C LEU A 285 -6.03 16.14 -8.28
N TYR A 286 -4.75 15.85 -8.09
CA TYR A 286 -3.75 16.86 -7.77
C TYR A 286 -3.67 17.93 -8.86
N LYS A 287 -3.75 17.56 -10.13
CA LYS A 287 -3.84 18.52 -11.23
C LYS A 287 -5.08 19.38 -11.15
N ILE A 288 -6.26 18.80 -10.87
CA ILE A 288 -7.53 19.53 -10.70
C ILE A 288 -7.42 20.53 -9.56
N VAL A 289 -6.94 20.11 -8.39
CA VAL A 289 -6.78 21.00 -7.23
C VAL A 289 -5.72 22.06 -7.49
N GLY A 290 -4.63 21.73 -8.21
CA GLY A 290 -3.62 22.71 -8.62
C GLY A 290 -4.14 23.81 -9.58
N ILE A 291 -5.16 23.51 -10.40
CA ILE A 291 -5.87 24.52 -11.21
C ILE A 291 -6.72 25.45 -10.32
N ILE A 292 -7.28 24.92 -9.22
CA ILE A 292 -8.07 25.73 -8.27
C ILE A 292 -7.16 26.71 -7.54
N GLY A 293 -6.01 26.23 -7.02
CA GLY A 293 -5.02 27.08 -6.37
C GLY A 293 -3.84 26.31 -5.78
N ILE A 294 -2.72 27.00 -5.64
CA ILE A 294 -1.48 26.40 -5.10
C ILE A 294 -1.62 26.16 -3.58
N ILE A 295 -2.29 27.05 -2.88
CA ILE A 295 -2.54 26.94 -1.44
C ILE A 295 -3.44 25.75 -1.13
N GLU A 296 -4.50 25.59 -1.93
CA GLU A 296 -5.44 24.47 -1.87
C GLU A 296 -4.76 23.13 -2.18
N LEU A 297 -3.84 23.15 -3.13
CA LEU A 297 -3.02 21.97 -3.46
C LEU A 297 -2.12 21.59 -2.29
N ALA A 298 -1.42 22.55 -1.68
CA ALA A 298 -0.56 22.31 -0.53
C ALA A 298 -1.37 21.76 0.67
N ALA A 299 -2.54 22.31 0.94
CA ALA A 299 -3.44 21.82 1.97
C ALA A 299 -3.91 20.38 1.68
N THR A 300 -4.26 20.09 0.42
CA THR A 300 -4.67 18.75 -0.02
C THR A 300 -3.56 17.73 0.18
N GLU A 301 -2.32 18.06 -0.21
CA GLU A 301 -1.14 17.19 -0.04
C GLU A 301 -0.92 16.81 1.43
N ILE A 302 -0.97 17.80 2.33
CA ILE A 302 -0.82 17.58 3.77
C ILE A 302 -1.91 16.63 4.28
N VAL A 303 -3.17 16.90 3.92
CA VAL A 303 -4.31 16.09 4.41
C VAL A 303 -4.25 14.67 3.85
N PHE A 304 -3.91 14.47 2.57
CA PHE A 304 -3.74 13.11 2.02
C PHE A 304 -2.59 12.36 2.67
N THR A 305 -1.49 13.03 3.01
CA THR A 305 -0.36 12.43 3.77
C THR A 305 -0.83 11.93 5.15
N ILE A 306 -1.64 12.73 5.84
CA ILE A 306 -2.24 12.35 7.13
C ILE A 306 -3.19 11.16 6.96
N LEU A 307 -4.06 11.21 5.93
CA LEU A 307 -5.00 10.14 5.63
C LEU A 307 -4.30 8.82 5.30
N GLN A 308 -3.22 8.86 4.52
CA GLN A 308 -2.43 7.68 4.20
C GLN A 308 -1.89 7.00 5.45
N THR A 309 -1.46 7.77 6.44
CA THR A 309 -0.98 7.23 7.72
C THR A 309 -2.12 6.57 8.51
N SER A 310 -3.30 7.20 8.54
CA SER A 310 -4.48 6.65 9.24
C SER A 310 -5.05 5.40 8.57
N PHE A 311 -4.87 5.26 7.27
CA PHE A 311 -5.31 4.13 6.46
C PHE A 311 -4.52 2.83 6.74
N MET A 312 -3.26 2.92 7.18
CA MET A 312 -2.37 1.77 7.36
C MET A 312 -2.88 0.74 8.40
N PRO A 313 -3.41 1.13 9.58
CA PRO A 313 -4.02 0.19 10.51
C PRO A 313 -5.24 -0.53 9.93
N ALA A 314 -6.12 0.19 9.22
CA ALA A 314 -7.30 -0.40 8.61
C ALA A 314 -6.93 -1.41 7.52
N ALA A 315 -5.90 -1.12 6.70
CA ALA A 315 -5.37 -2.06 5.71
C ALA A 315 -4.87 -3.35 6.37
N GLY A 316 -4.20 -3.26 7.53
CA GLY A 316 -3.77 -4.43 8.29
C GLY A 316 -4.94 -5.29 8.79
N ILE A 317 -5.99 -4.64 9.31
CA ILE A 317 -7.22 -5.32 9.75
C ILE A 317 -7.95 -5.94 8.54
N GLY A 318 -8.02 -5.24 7.43
CA GLY A 318 -8.61 -5.72 6.19
C GLY A 318 -7.89 -6.96 5.64
N GLN A 319 -6.56 -6.97 5.61
CA GLN A 319 -5.76 -8.13 5.19
C GLN A 319 -5.99 -9.34 6.11
N ALA A 320 -6.09 -9.14 7.43
CA ALA A 320 -6.45 -10.19 8.38
C ALA A 320 -7.87 -10.72 8.12
N CYS A 321 -8.83 -9.84 7.85
CA CYS A 321 -10.18 -10.19 7.44
C CYS A 321 -10.18 -11.07 6.18
N ALA A 322 -9.49 -10.65 5.11
CA ALA A 322 -9.38 -11.40 3.87
C ALA A 322 -8.85 -12.82 4.09
N THR A 323 -7.82 -12.97 4.94
CA THR A 323 -7.25 -14.28 5.28
C THR A 323 -8.26 -15.17 6.00
N LEU A 324 -8.95 -14.66 7.03
CA LEU A 324 -9.92 -15.43 7.80
C LEU A 324 -11.16 -15.78 6.97
N VAL A 325 -11.65 -14.86 6.16
CA VAL A 325 -12.78 -15.12 5.23
C VAL A 325 -12.39 -16.23 4.25
N GLY A 326 -11.23 -16.10 3.59
CA GLY A 326 -10.74 -17.12 2.67
C GLY A 326 -10.62 -18.50 3.33
N LYS A 327 -10.02 -18.56 4.52
CA LYS A 327 -9.87 -19.80 5.31
C LYS A 327 -11.21 -20.41 5.69
N HIS A 328 -12.12 -19.64 6.30
CA HIS A 328 -13.41 -20.19 6.74
C HIS A 328 -14.31 -20.62 5.58
N MET A 329 -14.22 -19.93 4.43
CA MET A 329 -14.85 -20.41 3.22
C MET A 329 -14.23 -21.73 2.72
N GLY A 330 -12.91 -21.89 2.83
CA GLY A 330 -12.21 -23.15 2.54
C GLY A 330 -12.68 -24.29 3.44
N GLU A 331 -12.90 -24.00 4.72
CA GLU A 331 -13.48 -24.93 5.71
C GLU A 331 -14.97 -25.20 5.52
N LYS A 332 -15.64 -24.55 4.57
CA LYS A 332 -17.11 -24.56 4.37
C LYS A 332 -17.88 -24.01 5.59
N LYS A 333 -17.25 -23.20 6.43
CA LYS A 333 -17.83 -22.59 7.63
C LYS A 333 -18.27 -21.15 7.36
N ILE A 334 -19.27 -20.99 6.48
CA ILE A 334 -19.72 -19.66 6.00
C ILE A 334 -20.13 -18.73 7.15
N LYS A 335 -20.79 -19.23 8.19
CA LYS A 335 -21.13 -18.43 9.38
C LYS A 335 -19.89 -17.83 10.07
N LYS A 336 -18.77 -18.59 10.16
CA LYS A 336 -17.53 -18.06 10.71
C LYS A 336 -16.88 -17.01 9.80
N ALA A 337 -17.02 -17.15 8.48
CA ALA A 337 -16.57 -16.12 7.54
C ALA A 337 -17.36 -14.82 7.74
N GLU A 338 -18.69 -14.88 7.90
CA GLU A 338 -19.53 -13.72 8.23
C GLU A 338 -19.12 -13.06 9.55
N ILE A 339 -18.92 -13.86 10.61
CA ILE A 339 -18.46 -13.35 11.91
C ILE A 339 -17.08 -12.65 11.76
N SER A 340 -16.18 -13.23 10.96
CA SER A 340 -14.87 -12.62 10.69
C SER A 340 -15.01 -11.25 10.03
N ILE A 341 -15.94 -11.09 9.08
CA ILE A 341 -16.24 -9.79 8.47
C ILE A 341 -16.75 -8.81 9.53
N HIS A 342 -17.71 -9.21 10.36
CA HIS A 342 -18.29 -8.33 11.39
C HIS A 342 -17.28 -7.92 12.44
N GLU A 343 -16.47 -8.85 12.97
CA GLU A 343 -15.46 -8.52 13.99
C GLU A 343 -14.34 -7.64 13.42
N SER A 344 -13.92 -7.88 12.17
CA SER A 344 -12.95 -7.02 11.50
C SER A 344 -13.50 -5.62 11.25
N THR A 345 -14.76 -5.51 10.83
CA THR A 345 -15.42 -4.19 10.62
C THR A 345 -15.56 -3.42 11.94
N ARG A 346 -15.92 -4.10 13.05
CA ARG A 346 -15.97 -3.48 14.38
C ARG A 346 -14.61 -2.95 14.80
N LEU A 347 -13.57 -3.75 14.63
CA LEU A 347 -12.21 -3.36 15.00
C LEU A 347 -11.72 -2.19 14.14
N SER A 348 -11.99 -2.23 12.84
CA SER A 348 -11.65 -1.14 11.91
C SER A 348 -12.40 0.15 12.26
N LEU A 349 -13.70 0.05 12.59
CA LEU A 349 -14.50 1.20 13.05
C LEU A 349 -13.95 1.80 14.34
N LEU A 350 -13.52 0.98 15.30
CA LEU A 350 -12.90 1.47 16.54
C LEU A 350 -11.61 2.22 16.24
N VAL A 351 -10.73 1.65 15.45
CA VAL A 351 -9.41 2.24 15.15
C VAL A 351 -9.56 3.51 14.31
N MET A 352 -10.22 3.42 13.15
CA MET A 352 -10.38 4.57 12.27
C MET A 352 -11.32 5.63 12.86
N GLY A 353 -12.36 5.21 13.58
CA GLY A 353 -13.25 6.13 14.27
C GLY A 353 -12.52 6.93 15.37
N SER A 354 -11.62 6.29 16.13
CA SER A 354 -10.78 7.00 17.11
C SER A 354 -9.87 8.04 16.43
N VAL A 355 -9.25 7.66 15.31
CA VAL A 355 -8.43 8.60 14.51
C VAL A 355 -9.31 9.71 13.93
N GLY A 356 -10.50 9.38 13.44
CA GLY A 356 -11.47 10.36 12.94
C GLY A 356 -11.87 11.40 14.00
N VAL A 357 -12.08 10.96 15.26
CA VAL A 357 -12.33 11.88 16.37
C VAL A 357 -11.14 12.82 16.60
N LEU A 358 -9.90 12.31 16.54
CA LEU A 358 -8.69 13.16 16.65
C LEU A 358 -8.64 14.20 15.52
N PHE A 359 -9.00 13.83 14.30
CA PHE A 359 -9.02 14.76 13.15
C PHE A 359 -10.09 15.85 13.27
N VAL A 360 -11.23 15.54 13.88
CA VAL A 360 -12.30 16.52 14.11
C VAL A 360 -11.98 17.45 15.29
N VAL A 361 -11.42 16.92 16.38
CA VAL A 361 -11.18 17.66 17.63
C VAL A 361 -9.90 18.50 17.58
N PHE A 362 -8.83 17.94 16.99
CA PHE A 362 -7.50 18.56 16.97
C PHE A 362 -6.95 18.86 15.58
N PRO A 363 -7.76 19.30 14.58
CA PRO A 363 -7.29 19.45 13.21
C PRO A 363 -6.18 20.48 13.09
N THR A 364 -6.32 21.64 13.76
CA THR A 364 -5.32 22.72 13.72
C THR A 364 -3.97 22.27 14.29
N ASN A 365 -3.97 21.55 15.40
CA ASN A 365 -2.73 21.04 16.00
C ASN A 365 -2.03 20.07 15.06
N ILE A 366 -2.80 19.20 14.39
CA ILE A 366 -2.26 18.20 13.46
C ILE A 366 -1.69 18.88 12.20
N ILE A 367 -2.41 19.83 11.60
CA ILE A 367 -1.94 20.55 10.41
C ILE A 367 -0.71 21.40 10.73
N ASN A 368 -0.66 22.03 11.91
CA ASN A 368 0.49 22.85 12.35
C ASN A 368 1.78 22.06 12.53
N LEU A 369 1.73 20.72 12.58
CA LEU A 369 2.94 19.89 12.54
C LEU A 369 3.63 19.92 11.15
N PHE A 370 2.89 20.30 10.11
CA PHE A 370 3.37 20.29 8.73
C PHE A 370 3.65 21.71 8.18
N THR A 371 2.85 22.70 8.59
CA THR A 371 2.99 24.08 8.11
C THR A 371 2.49 25.10 9.13
N THR A 372 3.07 26.29 9.07
CA THR A 372 2.63 27.48 9.86
C THR A 372 1.95 28.53 8.99
N GLU A 373 1.80 28.30 7.68
CA GLU A 373 1.16 29.20 6.73
C GLU A 373 -0.35 29.24 6.97
N LYS A 374 -0.88 30.39 7.38
CA LYS A 374 -2.25 30.54 7.87
C LYS A 374 -3.32 30.09 6.86
N GLU A 375 -3.13 30.38 5.57
CA GLU A 375 -4.08 30.03 4.52
C GLU A 375 -4.10 28.51 4.28
N VAL A 376 -2.92 27.88 4.23
CA VAL A 376 -2.82 26.41 4.11
C VAL A 376 -3.42 25.73 5.33
N VAL A 377 -3.20 26.26 6.53
CA VAL A 377 -3.81 25.76 7.77
C VAL A 377 -5.34 25.85 7.71
N TYR A 378 -5.90 26.97 7.21
CA TYR A 378 -7.33 27.15 7.10
C TYR A 378 -7.97 26.05 6.22
N PHE A 379 -7.48 25.87 4.99
CA PHE A 379 -7.99 24.85 4.08
C PHE A 379 -7.73 23.43 4.60
N GLY A 380 -6.54 23.19 5.16
CA GLY A 380 -6.19 21.91 5.75
C GLY A 380 -7.10 21.50 6.90
N VAL A 381 -7.46 22.43 7.78
CA VAL A 381 -8.39 22.19 8.90
C VAL A 381 -9.78 21.82 8.39
N VAL A 382 -10.29 22.54 7.37
CA VAL A 382 -11.60 22.23 6.77
C VAL A 382 -11.61 20.82 6.18
N ALA A 383 -10.60 20.50 5.36
CA ALA A 383 -10.48 19.19 4.73
C ALA A 383 -10.27 18.06 5.75
N LEU A 384 -9.42 18.28 6.77
CA LEU A 384 -9.13 17.26 7.79
C LEU A 384 -10.35 16.96 8.69
N ARG A 385 -11.16 17.98 9.03
CA ARG A 385 -12.42 17.76 9.75
C ARG A 385 -13.39 16.91 8.93
N LEU A 386 -13.56 17.23 7.65
CA LEU A 386 -14.41 16.43 6.75
C LEU A 386 -13.87 15.00 6.69
N ALA A 387 -12.59 14.83 6.47
CA ALA A 387 -11.93 13.54 6.44
C ALA A 387 -12.13 12.75 7.74
N GLY A 388 -12.17 13.43 8.90
CA GLY A 388 -12.44 12.79 10.18
C GLY A 388 -13.81 12.08 10.24
N PHE A 389 -14.86 12.68 9.71
CA PHE A 389 -16.16 12.02 9.58
C PHE A 389 -16.14 10.89 8.56
N LEU A 390 -15.38 11.05 7.48
CA LEU A 390 -15.26 10.06 6.41
C LEU A 390 -14.52 8.80 6.87
N GLN A 391 -13.66 8.85 7.91
CA GLN A 391 -12.96 7.69 8.45
C GLN A 391 -13.90 6.54 8.83
N ILE A 392 -15.09 6.85 9.36
CA ILE A 392 -16.09 5.85 9.74
C ILE A 392 -16.64 5.14 8.48
N ILE A 393 -16.93 5.89 7.44
CA ILE A 393 -17.47 5.37 6.18
C ILE A 393 -16.41 4.54 5.45
N ASP A 394 -15.19 5.06 5.38
CA ASP A 394 -14.06 4.43 4.72
C ASP A 394 -13.67 3.11 5.41
N SER A 395 -13.70 3.07 6.75
CA SER A 395 -13.42 1.83 7.50
C SER A 395 -14.35 0.68 7.11
N ILE A 396 -15.62 0.97 6.84
CA ILE A 396 -16.61 -0.02 6.40
C ILE A 396 -16.31 -0.45 4.96
N GLY A 397 -16.19 0.51 4.05
CA GLY A 397 -15.92 0.24 2.63
C GLY A 397 -14.69 -0.61 2.42
N MET A 398 -13.59 -0.19 3.02
CA MET A 398 -12.29 -0.84 2.94
C MET A 398 -12.29 -2.25 3.53
N THR A 399 -12.84 -2.45 4.74
CA THR A 399 -12.88 -3.77 5.36
C THR A 399 -13.70 -4.75 4.51
N LEU A 400 -14.82 -4.31 3.94
CA LEU A 400 -15.65 -5.14 3.08
C LEU A 400 -15.01 -5.40 1.71
N TRP A 401 -14.25 -4.45 1.17
CA TRP A 401 -13.43 -4.64 -0.02
C TRP A 401 -12.40 -5.78 0.17
N PHE A 402 -11.67 -5.77 1.28
CA PHE A 402 -10.75 -6.85 1.64
C PHE A 402 -11.50 -8.18 1.87
N ALA A 403 -12.67 -8.15 2.52
CA ALA A 403 -13.48 -9.34 2.75
C ALA A 403 -13.94 -10.00 1.44
N LEU A 404 -14.45 -9.21 0.49
CA LEU A 404 -14.85 -9.68 -0.84
C LEU A 404 -13.65 -10.23 -1.62
N SER A 405 -12.51 -9.56 -1.56
CA SER A 405 -11.27 -10.02 -2.18
C SER A 405 -10.81 -11.36 -1.59
N GLY A 406 -10.86 -11.52 -0.26
CA GLY A 406 -10.56 -12.78 0.43
C GLY A 406 -11.57 -13.90 0.12
N ALA A 407 -12.83 -13.55 -0.17
CA ALA A 407 -13.83 -14.47 -0.66
C ALA A 407 -13.61 -14.87 -2.14
N GLY A 408 -12.73 -14.16 -2.87
CA GLY A 408 -12.45 -14.39 -4.29
C GLY A 408 -13.29 -13.54 -5.25
N ASN A 409 -13.97 -12.52 -4.75
CA ASN A 409 -14.66 -11.54 -5.57
C ASN A 409 -13.84 -10.26 -5.67
N THR A 410 -12.83 -10.26 -6.54
CA THR A 410 -12.01 -9.07 -6.79
C THR A 410 -12.59 -8.18 -7.90
N ILE A 411 -13.37 -8.75 -8.81
CA ILE A 411 -13.90 -8.03 -9.98
C ILE A 411 -14.88 -6.93 -9.56
N TYR A 412 -15.87 -7.27 -8.73
CA TYR A 412 -16.91 -6.32 -8.36
C TYR A 412 -16.36 -5.08 -7.63
N PRO A 413 -15.55 -5.22 -6.56
CA PRO A 413 -14.96 -4.07 -5.90
C PRO A 413 -14.09 -3.23 -6.85
N SER A 414 -13.28 -3.89 -7.69
CA SER A 414 -12.38 -3.21 -8.62
C SER A 414 -13.11 -2.39 -9.67
N VAL A 415 -14.18 -2.94 -10.25
CA VAL A 415 -14.99 -2.24 -11.25
C VAL A 415 -15.73 -1.06 -10.62
N VAL A 416 -16.36 -1.29 -9.45
CA VAL A 416 -17.11 -0.21 -8.76
C VAL A 416 -16.18 0.94 -8.39
N GLU A 417 -15.01 0.66 -7.83
CA GLU A 417 -14.06 1.70 -7.45
C GLU A 417 -13.53 2.47 -8.66
N SER A 418 -13.13 1.76 -9.72
CA SER A 418 -12.67 2.40 -10.95
C SER A 418 -13.74 3.30 -11.58
N LEU A 419 -14.98 2.84 -11.66
CA LEU A 419 -16.08 3.65 -12.20
C LEU A 419 -16.36 4.87 -11.33
N LEU A 420 -16.40 4.71 -10.01
CA LEU A 420 -16.64 5.82 -9.09
C LEU A 420 -15.52 6.87 -9.14
N VAL A 421 -14.25 6.45 -9.25
CA VAL A 421 -13.14 7.39 -9.37
C VAL A 421 -13.19 8.14 -10.69
N TRP A 422 -13.32 7.43 -11.81
CA TRP A 422 -13.13 8.01 -13.14
C TRP A 422 -14.39 8.67 -13.72
N LEU A 423 -15.57 8.18 -13.40
CA LEU A 423 -16.83 8.70 -13.95
C LEU A 423 -17.60 9.60 -12.99
N TYR A 424 -17.29 9.57 -11.69
CA TYR A 424 -17.99 10.37 -10.70
C TYR A 424 -17.07 11.35 -9.98
N PHE A 425 -16.04 10.85 -9.28
CA PHE A 425 -15.21 11.66 -8.40
C PHE A 425 -14.38 12.70 -9.16
N LEU A 426 -13.62 12.28 -10.17
CA LEU A 426 -12.76 13.18 -10.94
C LEU A 426 -13.56 14.18 -11.80
N PRO A 427 -14.54 13.74 -12.62
CA PRO A 427 -15.35 14.67 -13.40
C PRO A 427 -16.14 15.65 -12.52
N GLY A 428 -16.72 15.16 -11.42
CA GLY A 428 -17.45 16.02 -10.47
C GLY A 428 -16.51 17.04 -9.81
N SER A 429 -15.34 16.62 -9.36
CA SER A 429 -14.33 17.52 -8.79
C SER A 429 -13.90 18.61 -9.77
N TYR A 430 -13.69 18.25 -11.04
CA TYR A 430 -13.32 19.23 -12.08
C TYR A 430 -14.48 20.17 -12.41
N TYR A 431 -15.65 19.64 -12.70
CA TYR A 431 -16.79 20.44 -13.15
C TYR A 431 -17.25 21.40 -12.05
N PHE A 432 -17.45 20.91 -10.84
CA PHE A 432 -17.91 21.77 -9.74
C PHE A 432 -16.77 22.62 -9.17
N GLY A 433 -15.55 22.09 -9.04
CA GLY A 433 -14.43 22.82 -8.45
C GLY A 433 -13.87 23.90 -9.36
N VAL A 434 -13.67 23.57 -10.65
CA VAL A 434 -13.02 24.46 -11.63
C VAL A 434 -14.03 25.20 -12.49
N VAL A 435 -14.95 24.48 -13.18
CA VAL A 435 -15.85 25.09 -14.17
C VAL A 435 -16.92 25.96 -13.51
N LEU A 436 -17.55 25.47 -12.43
CA LEU A 436 -18.57 26.25 -11.69
C LEU A 436 -17.98 27.15 -10.60
N GLY A 437 -16.70 27.06 -10.32
CA GLY A 437 -16.00 27.95 -9.40
C GLY A 437 -16.27 27.72 -7.90
N TYR A 438 -16.80 26.55 -7.49
CA TYR A 438 -16.97 26.25 -6.06
C TYR A 438 -15.63 26.00 -5.34
N GLY A 439 -14.52 25.98 -6.06
CA GLY A 439 -13.16 25.94 -5.50
C GLY A 439 -12.85 24.68 -4.71
N PHE A 440 -12.07 24.86 -3.64
CA PHE A 440 -11.48 23.79 -2.83
C PHE A 440 -12.49 22.79 -2.23
N ILE A 441 -13.66 23.24 -1.85
CA ILE A 441 -14.63 22.39 -1.15
C ILE A 441 -15.22 21.29 -2.05
N ALA A 442 -15.34 21.56 -3.37
CA ALA A 442 -15.96 20.63 -4.31
C ALA A 442 -15.19 19.29 -4.41
N PRO A 443 -13.87 19.22 -4.68
CA PRO A 443 -13.13 17.95 -4.68
C PRO A 443 -13.30 17.16 -3.38
N TRP A 444 -13.35 17.80 -2.22
CA TRP A 444 -13.50 17.15 -0.93
C TRP A 444 -14.92 16.61 -0.70
N LEU A 445 -15.96 17.31 -1.17
CA LEU A 445 -17.33 16.79 -1.13
C LEU A 445 -17.51 15.60 -2.08
N PHE A 446 -16.93 15.67 -3.28
CA PHE A 446 -16.95 14.54 -4.23
C PHE A 446 -16.13 13.36 -3.72
N PHE A 447 -15.01 13.59 -3.04
CA PHE A 447 -14.25 12.54 -2.35
C PHE A 447 -15.08 11.86 -1.25
N GLY A 448 -15.77 12.66 -0.43
CA GLY A 448 -16.62 12.12 0.63
C GLY A 448 -17.81 11.31 0.10
N SER A 449 -18.49 11.83 -0.92
CA SER A 449 -19.62 11.10 -1.55
C SER A 449 -19.16 9.87 -2.32
N TYR A 450 -17.97 9.90 -2.95
CA TYR A 450 -17.33 8.72 -3.53
C TYR A 450 -17.15 7.61 -2.50
N LEU A 451 -16.58 7.92 -1.33
CA LEU A 451 -16.38 6.96 -0.24
C LEU A 451 -17.71 6.40 0.26
N LEU A 452 -18.75 7.24 0.35
CA LEU A 452 -20.09 6.82 0.76
C LEU A 452 -20.70 5.84 -0.24
N PHE A 453 -20.66 6.16 -1.54
CA PHE A 453 -21.17 5.26 -2.58
C PHE A 453 -20.40 3.96 -2.67
N PHE A 454 -19.07 4.03 -2.52
CA PHE A 454 -18.23 2.83 -2.48
C PHE A 454 -18.58 1.94 -1.28
N ALA A 455 -18.66 2.50 -0.08
CA ALA A 455 -19.05 1.74 1.11
C ALA A 455 -20.46 1.15 0.99
N ALA A 456 -21.43 1.91 0.46
CA ALA A 456 -22.78 1.44 0.21
C ALA A 456 -22.81 0.26 -0.79
N ALA A 457 -22.04 0.34 -1.87
CA ALA A 457 -21.91 -0.73 -2.86
C ALA A 457 -21.30 -1.99 -2.24
N MET A 458 -20.25 -1.85 -1.41
CA MET A 458 -19.63 -2.99 -0.72
C MET A 458 -20.61 -3.63 0.28
N VAL A 459 -21.32 -2.83 1.07
CA VAL A 459 -22.37 -3.32 2.00
C VAL A 459 -23.48 -4.06 1.24
N TRP A 460 -23.91 -3.49 0.11
CA TRP A 460 -24.94 -4.12 -0.73
C TRP A 460 -24.47 -5.49 -1.25
N LYS A 461 -23.25 -5.56 -1.79
CA LYS A 461 -22.67 -6.81 -2.33
C LYS A 461 -22.49 -7.89 -1.27
N VAL A 462 -22.04 -7.52 -0.09
CA VAL A 462 -21.90 -8.46 1.04
C VAL A 462 -23.27 -8.97 1.50
N LYS A 463 -24.32 -8.11 1.53
CA LYS A 463 -25.70 -8.51 1.86
C LYS A 463 -26.31 -9.43 0.84
N GLN A 464 -26.04 -9.23 -0.45
CA GLN A 464 -26.53 -10.07 -1.55
C GLN A 464 -26.11 -11.53 -1.35
N GLY A 465 -24.91 -11.76 -0.79
CA GLY A 465 -24.47 -13.07 -0.36
C GLY A 465 -23.85 -13.96 -1.44
N ASP A 466 -23.76 -13.53 -2.69
CA ASP A 466 -23.20 -14.29 -3.82
C ASP A 466 -21.74 -14.73 -3.56
N TRP A 467 -21.00 -13.91 -2.78
CA TRP A 467 -19.62 -14.22 -2.40
C TRP A 467 -19.49 -15.55 -1.64
N LYS A 468 -20.57 -16.02 -0.99
CA LYS A 468 -20.62 -17.29 -0.24
C LYS A 468 -20.53 -18.51 -1.16
N LEU A 469 -20.90 -18.34 -2.42
CA LEU A 469 -20.97 -19.41 -3.43
C LEU A 469 -19.71 -19.51 -4.29
N ILE A 470 -18.77 -18.57 -4.15
CA ILE A 470 -17.56 -18.49 -4.98
C ILE A 470 -16.66 -19.70 -4.69
N LYS A 471 -16.32 -20.43 -5.75
CA LYS A 471 -15.39 -21.57 -5.73
C LYS A 471 -14.06 -21.13 -6.33
N ILE A 472 -12.99 -21.30 -5.58
CA ILE A 472 -11.61 -21.03 -5.99
C ILE A 472 -10.80 -22.32 -5.98
#